data_062a27a033614b9efc11090c3af8b070
#
_entry.id   062a27a033614b9efc11090c3af8b070
#
_cell.length_a   1.000
_cell.length_b   1.000
_cell.length_c   1.000
_cell.angle_alpha   90.00
_cell.angle_beta   90.00
_cell.angle_gamma   90.00
#
_symmetry.space_group_name_H-M   'P 1'
#
loop_
_entity.id
_entity.type
_entity.pdbx_description
1 polymer ?
#
loop_
_entity_poly.entity_id
_entity_poly.type
_entity_poly.pdbx_seq_one_letter_code
_entity_poly.pdbx_strand_id
1 'polypeptide(L)'
;MSEAEQRATLCFVDTNIWLYGFIDSQNSLKHETAKGIIQVNDIVISTQVINEVCVNLLRKGNFSEPEIEMLVAAFYTNYSVVDFSQEILVNASRLRRSYSLSYWDSLIVTTALSAGCEILYSEDMHDGLQVSNTLTIKNPFKP
;
A
#
# COMPACT_ATOMS: atom_id res chain seq x y z
N MET A 1 21.13 20.54 -5.26
CA MET A 1 19.78 20.08 -4.93
C MET A 1 19.54 20.26 -3.44
N SER A 2 18.46 20.89 -3.06
CA SER A 2 18.15 21.12 -1.65
C SER A 2 17.66 19.82 -0.99
N GLU A 3 17.74 19.76 0.35
CA GLU A 3 17.22 18.61 1.09
C GLU A 3 15.72 18.41 0.85
N ALA A 4 14.96 19.49 0.65
CA ALA A 4 13.53 19.41 0.37
C ALA A 4 13.24 18.69 -0.95
N GLU A 5 14.11 18.80 -1.94
CA GLU A 5 13.96 18.12 -3.23
C GLU A 5 14.28 16.64 -3.15
N GLN A 6 14.98 16.21 -2.09
CA GLN A 6 15.35 14.82 -1.86
C GLN A 6 14.42 14.12 -0.87
N ARG A 7 13.37 14.81 -0.38
CA ARG A 7 12.45 14.25 0.58
C ARG A 7 11.69 13.08 -0.05
N ALA A 8 11.66 11.96 0.68
CA ALA A 8 10.86 10.81 0.28
C ALA A 8 9.37 11.18 0.29
N THR A 9 8.65 10.71 -0.71
CA THR A 9 7.20 10.91 -0.82
C THR A 9 6.50 9.99 0.17
N LEU A 10 5.50 10.52 0.89
CA LEU A 10 4.65 9.71 1.75
C LEU A 10 3.63 8.98 0.88
N CYS A 11 3.67 7.66 0.92
CA CYS A 11 2.81 6.85 0.06
C CYS A 11 2.21 5.66 0.80
N PHE A 12 1.12 5.14 0.27
CA PHE A 12 0.50 3.89 0.68
C PHE A 12 0.77 2.86 -0.40
N VAL A 13 1.11 1.64 0.01
CA VAL A 13 1.44 0.54 -0.92
C VAL A 13 0.43 -0.58 -0.72
N ASP A 14 -0.29 -0.93 -1.78
CA ASP A 14 -1.29 -1.97 -1.75
C ASP A 14 -0.66 -3.36 -1.71
N THR A 15 -1.45 -4.35 -1.33
CA THR A 15 -1.03 -5.72 -1.06
C THR A 15 -0.19 -6.33 -2.17
N ASN A 16 -0.63 -6.23 -3.42
CA ASN A 16 0.06 -6.88 -4.55
C ASN A 16 1.48 -6.36 -4.74
N ILE A 17 1.69 -5.07 -4.50
CA ILE A 17 3.02 -4.47 -4.61
C ILE A 17 3.97 -5.08 -3.57
N TRP A 18 3.52 -5.23 -2.33
CA TRP A 18 4.30 -5.89 -1.29
C TRP A 18 4.65 -7.32 -1.68
N LEU A 19 3.67 -8.06 -2.22
CA LEU A 19 3.90 -9.45 -2.62
C LEU A 19 4.94 -9.56 -3.73
N TYR A 20 4.89 -8.68 -4.73
CA TYR A 20 5.95 -8.64 -5.75
C TYR A 20 7.32 -8.33 -5.14
N GLY A 21 7.36 -7.48 -4.12
CA GLY A 21 8.60 -7.13 -3.44
C GLY A 21 9.20 -8.29 -2.64
N PHE A 22 8.36 -9.15 -2.06
CA PHE A 22 8.82 -10.28 -1.25
C PHE A 22 9.07 -11.55 -2.07
N ILE A 23 8.39 -11.72 -3.19
CA ILE A 23 8.44 -12.94 -3.99
C ILE A 23 9.01 -12.62 -5.36
N ASP A 24 10.24 -13.08 -5.62
CA ASP A 24 10.86 -13.03 -6.94
C ASP A 24 10.55 -14.34 -7.67
N SER A 25 9.32 -14.44 -8.17
CA SER A 25 8.88 -15.68 -8.80
C SER A 25 9.00 -15.61 -10.33
N GLN A 26 7.93 -15.22 -11.01
CA GLN A 26 7.84 -15.30 -12.46
C GLN A 26 8.02 -13.95 -13.16
N ASN A 27 8.01 -12.86 -12.40
CA ASN A 27 8.09 -11.52 -13.00
C ASN A 27 9.14 -10.67 -12.27
N SER A 28 10.39 -10.84 -12.72
CA SER A 28 11.52 -10.12 -12.12
C SER A 28 11.41 -8.60 -12.28
N LEU A 29 10.78 -8.11 -13.36
CA LEU A 29 10.61 -6.68 -13.56
C LEU A 29 9.67 -6.07 -12.53
N LYS A 30 8.55 -6.73 -12.24
CA LYS A 30 7.64 -6.28 -11.18
C LYS A 30 8.29 -6.36 -9.82
N HIS A 31 9.05 -7.43 -9.56
CA HIS A 31 9.80 -7.58 -8.32
C HIS A 31 10.76 -6.41 -8.09
N GLU A 32 11.56 -6.07 -9.09
CA GLU A 32 12.52 -4.96 -8.97
C GLU A 32 11.82 -3.61 -8.82
N THR A 33 10.73 -3.37 -9.57
CA THR A 33 9.96 -2.15 -9.45
C THR A 33 9.36 -1.99 -8.05
N ALA A 34 8.77 -3.06 -7.52
CA ALA A 34 8.18 -3.06 -6.18
C ALA A 34 9.25 -2.81 -5.10
N LYS A 35 10.38 -3.47 -5.19
CA LYS A 35 11.49 -3.24 -4.26
C LYS A 35 11.95 -1.79 -4.28
N GLY A 36 12.07 -1.20 -5.47
CA GLY A 36 12.48 0.19 -5.60
C GLY A 36 11.52 1.15 -4.90
N ILE A 37 10.20 0.92 -5.06
CA ILE A 37 9.18 1.73 -4.40
C ILE A 37 9.32 1.63 -2.88
N ILE A 38 9.45 0.42 -2.37
CA ILE A 38 9.52 0.17 -0.92
C ILE A 38 10.78 0.80 -0.31
N GLN A 39 11.89 0.81 -1.04
CA GLN A 39 13.17 1.31 -0.54
C GLN A 39 13.27 2.83 -0.51
N VAL A 40 12.59 3.54 -1.41
CA VAL A 40 12.82 4.98 -1.59
C VAL A 40 11.73 5.88 -1.04
N ASN A 41 10.60 5.34 -0.62
CA ASN A 41 9.46 6.13 -0.15
C ASN A 41 9.26 5.97 1.36
N ASP A 42 8.62 6.98 1.98
CA ASP A 42 8.05 6.83 3.31
C ASP A 42 6.70 6.14 3.17
N ILE A 43 6.49 5.05 3.87
CA ILE A 43 5.35 4.19 3.64
C ILE A 43 4.42 4.13 4.84
N VAL A 44 3.13 4.27 4.54
CA VAL A 44 2.03 3.96 5.46
C VAL A 44 1.43 2.64 5.01
N ILE A 45 1.13 1.78 5.97
CA ILE A 45 0.49 0.48 5.74
C ILE A 45 -0.66 0.33 6.73
N SER A 46 -1.70 -0.39 6.34
CA SER A 46 -2.82 -0.69 7.23
C SER A 46 -2.74 -2.12 7.75
N THR A 47 -3.41 -2.40 8.87
CA THR A 47 -3.53 -3.77 9.37
C THR A 47 -4.24 -4.68 8.38
N GLN A 48 -5.19 -4.15 7.60
CA GLN A 48 -5.80 -4.92 6.51
C GLN A 48 -4.75 -5.43 5.52
N VAL A 49 -3.88 -4.55 5.05
CA VAL A 49 -2.83 -4.91 4.07
C VAL A 49 -1.84 -5.88 4.70
N ILE A 50 -1.43 -5.66 5.96
CA ILE A 50 -0.54 -6.60 6.66
C ILE A 50 -1.15 -8.01 6.66
N ASN A 51 -2.44 -8.13 7.00
CA ASN A 51 -3.10 -9.42 7.04
C ASN A 51 -3.18 -10.08 5.66
N GLU A 52 -3.50 -9.31 4.63
CA GLU A 52 -3.57 -9.83 3.26
C GLU A 52 -2.19 -10.31 2.77
N VAL A 53 -1.14 -9.54 3.07
CA VAL A 53 0.23 -9.94 2.74
C VAL A 53 0.59 -11.24 3.44
N CYS A 54 0.35 -11.34 4.75
CA CYS A 54 0.68 -12.51 5.53
C CYS A 54 -0.06 -13.77 5.04
N VAL A 55 -1.36 -13.66 4.77
CA VAL A 55 -2.15 -14.78 4.25
C VAL A 55 -1.57 -15.29 2.93
N ASN A 56 -1.22 -14.39 2.03
CA ASN A 56 -0.68 -14.78 0.74
C ASN A 56 0.71 -15.39 0.84
N LEU A 57 1.56 -14.86 1.71
CA LEU A 57 2.90 -15.42 1.91
C LEU A 57 2.86 -16.82 2.51
N LEU A 58 1.92 -17.07 3.44
CA LEU A 58 1.72 -18.40 4.00
C LEU A 58 1.23 -19.40 2.95
N ARG A 59 0.32 -18.95 2.07
CA ARG A 59 -0.29 -19.83 1.07
C ARG A 59 0.59 -20.07 -0.14
N LYS A 60 1.23 -19.04 -0.65
CA LYS A 60 1.90 -19.06 -1.96
C LYS A 60 3.40 -18.80 -1.89
N GLY A 61 3.87 -18.13 -0.86
CA GLY A 61 5.26 -17.70 -0.74
C GLY A 61 6.16 -18.66 0.00
N ASN A 62 5.64 -19.76 0.52
CA ASN A 62 6.37 -20.73 1.33
C ASN A 62 6.98 -20.13 2.60
N PHE A 63 6.37 -19.10 3.15
CA PHE A 63 6.80 -18.52 4.42
C PHE A 63 6.31 -19.37 5.58
N SER A 64 7.18 -19.57 6.57
CA SER A 64 6.83 -20.23 7.82
C SER A 64 6.19 -19.25 8.80
N GLU A 65 5.50 -19.76 9.82
CA GLU A 65 4.93 -18.89 10.87
C GLU A 65 5.99 -18.07 11.59
N PRO A 66 7.17 -18.60 11.95
CA PRO A 66 8.23 -17.75 12.51
C PRO A 66 8.67 -16.61 11.59
N GLU A 67 8.70 -16.86 10.27
CA GLU A 67 9.02 -15.80 9.30
C GLU A 67 7.91 -14.74 9.24
N ILE A 68 6.65 -15.15 9.33
CA ILE A 68 5.52 -14.21 9.39
C ILE A 68 5.58 -13.36 10.66
N GLU A 69 5.89 -13.97 11.80
CA GLU A 69 6.03 -13.23 13.06
C GLU A 69 7.09 -12.14 12.94
N MET A 70 8.24 -12.46 12.35
CA MET A 70 9.30 -11.49 12.12
C MET A 70 8.88 -10.39 11.16
N LEU A 71 8.13 -10.75 10.11
CA LEU A 71 7.65 -9.79 9.13
C LEU A 71 6.67 -8.80 9.75
N VAL A 72 5.72 -9.28 10.55
CA VAL A 72 4.77 -8.42 11.25
C VAL A 72 5.50 -7.42 12.14
N ALA A 73 6.47 -7.90 12.92
CA ALA A 73 7.28 -7.02 13.77
C ALA A 73 8.03 -5.97 12.94
N ALA A 74 8.56 -6.38 11.79
CA ALA A 74 9.28 -5.46 10.90
C ALA A 74 8.36 -4.39 10.30
N PHE A 75 7.13 -4.73 9.95
CA PHE A 75 6.16 -3.74 9.49
C PHE A 75 5.93 -2.64 10.52
N TYR A 76 5.72 -3.02 11.77
CA TYR A 76 5.48 -2.05 12.84
C TYR A 76 6.74 -1.25 13.19
N THR A 77 7.92 -1.84 13.06
CA THR A 77 9.18 -1.14 13.34
C THR A 77 9.53 -0.12 12.25
N ASN A 78 9.29 -0.46 10.99
CA ASN A 78 9.82 0.30 9.85
C ASN A 78 8.82 1.26 9.21
N TYR A 79 7.52 1.05 9.41
CA TYR A 79 6.49 1.83 8.72
C TYR A 79 5.45 2.34 9.69
N SER A 80 4.69 3.33 9.24
CA SER A 80 3.55 3.85 9.98
C SER A 80 2.35 2.93 9.74
N VAL A 81 1.86 2.27 10.78
CA VAL A 81 0.75 1.32 10.68
C VAL A 81 -0.54 1.98 11.16
N VAL A 82 -1.59 1.88 10.35
CA VAL A 82 -2.89 2.48 10.63
C VAL A 82 -3.96 1.41 10.77
N ASP A 83 -4.76 1.53 11.83
CA ASP A 83 -5.96 0.71 12.03
C ASP A 83 -7.19 1.46 11.55
N PHE A 84 -8.26 0.72 11.25
CA PHE A 84 -9.54 1.33 10.93
C PHE A 84 -10.16 1.95 12.18
N SER A 85 -10.66 3.17 12.01
CA SER A 85 -11.42 3.91 13.01
C SER A 85 -12.85 4.12 12.51
N GLN A 86 -13.74 4.55 13.38
CA GLN A 86 -15.08 4.94 12.96
C GLN A 86 -15.02 6.02 11.87
N GLU A 87 -14.16 7.00 12.04
CA GLU A 87 -13.99 8.08 11.06
C GLU A 87 -13.59 7.55 9.69
N ILE A 88 -12.64 6.62 9.63
CA ILE A 88 -12.22 5.99 8.37
C ILE A 88 -13.38 5.24 7.72
N LEU A 89 -14.14 4.47 8.50
CA LEU A 89 -15.27 3.70 7.98
C LEU A 89 -16.37 4.61 7.43
N VAL A 90 -16.69 5.69 8.13
CA VAL A 90 -17.69 6.66 7.66
C VAL A 90 -17.21 7.37 6.40
N ASN A 91 -15.97 7.83 6.38
CA ASN A 91 -15.41 8.52 5.21
C ASN A 91 -15.29 7.59 4.01
N ALA A 92 -14.99 6.32 4.22
CA ALA A 92 -14.98 5.33 3.14
C ALA A 92 -16.35 5.20 2.48
N SER A 93 -17.43 5.24 3.28
CA SER A 93 -18.79 5.23 2.75
C SER A 93 -19.06 6.44 1.85
N ARG A 94 -18.59 7.62 2.25
CA ARG A 94 -18.73 8.84 1.45
C ARG A 94 -17.95 8.72 0.14
N LEU A 95 -16.74 8.18 0.19
CA LEU A 95 -15.93 8.00 -1.02
C LEU A 95 -16.57 7.03 -2.00
N ARG A 96 -17.17 5.94 -1.50
CA ARG A 96 -17.87 4.99 -2.38
C ARG A 96 -19.02 5.65 -3.16
N ARG A 97 -19.67 6.64 -2.57
CA ARG A 97 -20.75 7.38 -3.26
C ARG A 97 -20.22 8.36 -4.32
N SER A 98 -19.02 8.87 -4.11
CA SER A 98 -18.41 9.87 -4.99
C SER A 98 -17.55 9.26 -6.09
N TYR A 99 -16.93 8.14 -5.81
CA TYR A 99 -16.03 7.42 -6.72
C TYR A 99 -16.48 5.97 -6.83
N SER A 100 -16.32 5.38 -8.00
CA SER A 100 -16.74 3.99 -8.22
C SER A 100 -15.68 3.03 -7.66
N LEU A 101 -15.65 2.89 -6.35
CA LEU A 101 -14.71 2.02 -5.64
C LEU A 101 -15.44 0.84 -5.02
N SER A 102 -14.77 -0.32 -4.97
CA SER A 102 -15.26 -1.45 -4.20
C SER A 102 -15.22 -1.13 -2.70
N TYR A 103 -15.90 -1.93 -1.91
CA TYR A 103 -15.92 -1.74 -0.45
C TYR A 103 -14.49 -1.71 0.12
N TRP A 104 -13.71 -2.74 -0.18
CA TRP A 104 -12.35 -2.87 0.39
C TRP A 104 -11.39 -1.83 -0.18
N ASP A 105 -11.49 -1.51 -1.47
CA ASP A 105 -10.66 -0.46 -2.07
C ASP A 105 -10.95 0.90 -1.45
N SER A 106 -12.22 1.18 -1.12
CA SER A 106 -12.57 2.45 -0.46
C SER A 106 -11.93 2.59 0.91
N LEU A 107 -11.76 1.48 1.64
CA LEU A 107 -11.07 1.49 2.93
C LEU A 107 -9.58 1.81 2.76
N ILE A 108 -8.94 1.24 1.76
CA ILE A 108 -7.53 1.50 1.47
C ILE A 108 -7.33 2.96 1.07
N VAL A 109 -8.16 3.47 0.16
CA VAL A 109 -8.08 4.87 -0.31
C VAL A 109 -8.30 5.83 0.85
N THR A 110 -9.31 5.57 1.67
CA THR A 110 -9.63 6.43 2.83
C THR A 110 -8.49 6.42 3.84
N THR A 111 -7.90 5.26 4.10
CA THR A 111 -6.78 5.15 5.03
C THR A 111 -5.58 5.96 4.52
N ALA A 112 -5.27 5.84 3.22
CA ALA A 112 -4.19 6.61 2.61
C ALA A 112 -4.43 8.12 2.73
N LEU A 113 -5.66 8.58 2.46
CA LEU A 113 -6.04 9.99 2.62
C LEU A 113 -5.88 10.46 4.06
N SER A 114 -6.38 9.68 5.01
CA SER A 114 -6.35 10.08 6.42
C SER A 114 -4.93 10.18 6.96
N ALA A 115 -4.02 9.41 6.40
CA ALA A 115 -2.60 9.42 6.79
C ALA A 115 -1.80 10.50 6.07
N GLY A 116 -2.41 11.26 5.17
CA GLY A 116 -1.74 12.33 4.43
C GLY A 116 -0.87 11.84 3.27
N CYS A 117 -1.13 10.65 2.76
CA CYS A 117 -0.38 10.13 1.63
C CYS A 117 -0.65 10.94 0.36
N GLU A 118 0.38 11.12 -0.45
CA GLU A 118 0.29 11.78 -1.75
C GLU A 118 0.03 10.78 -2.87
N ILE A 119 0.51 9.54 -2.71
CA ILE A 119 0.42 8.48 -3.72
C ILE A 119 -0.07 7.19 -3.06
N LEU A 120 -0.98 6.52 -3.75
CA LEU A 120 -1.37 5.15 -3.47
C LEU A 120 -0.92 4.28 -4.64
N TYR A 121 0.07 3.43 -4.41
CA TYR A 121 0.52 2.47 -5.41
C TYR A 121 -0.36 1.23 -5.38
N SER A 122 -1.02 0.94 -6.49
CA SER A 122 -1.90 -0.22 -6.63
C SER A 122 -1.91 -0.70 -8.07
N GLU A 123 -1.86 -2.00 -8.27
CA GLU A 123 -1.95 -2.60 -9.60
C GLU A 123 -3.40 -2.67 -10.10
N ASP A 124 -4.34 -2.89 -9.18
CA ASP A 124 -5.72 -3.24 -9.53
C ASP A 124 -6.69 -2.07 -9.52
N MET A 125 -6.32 -0.95 -8.89
CA MET A 125 -7.18 0.23 -8.85
C MET A 125 -6.98 1.11 -10.08
N HIS A 126 -7.89 2.07 -10.24
CA HIS A 126 -7.91 2.97 -11.39
C HIS A 126 -6.67 3.87 -11.43
N ASP A 127 -5.73 3.55 -12.33
CA ASP A 127 -4.48 4.29 -12.51
C ASP A 127 -4.76 5.74 -12.94
N GLY A 128 -4.15 6.69 -12.25
CA GLY A 128 -4.28 8.11 -12.53
C GLY A 128 -5.43 8.81 -11.81
N LEU A 129 -6.29 8.07 -11.11
CA LEU A 129 -7.39 8.70 -10.39
C LEU A 129 -6.86 9.59 -9.27
N GLN A 130 -7.34 10.83 -9.23
CA GLN A 130 -7.07 11.75 -8.13
C GLN A 130 -8.27 11.77 -7.19
N VAL A 131 -8.01 11.57 -5.91
CA VAL A 131 -9.04 11.56 -4.88
C VAL A 131 -8.84 12.80 -4.00
N SER A 132 -9.88 13.60 -3.88
CA SER A 132 -9.89 14.84 -3.07
C SER A 132 -8.73 15.80 -3.40
N ASN A 133 -8.23 15.77 -4.62
CA ASN A 133 -7.13 16.60 -5.13
C ASN A 133 -5.79 16.43 -4.38
N THR A 134 -5.68 15.46 -3.48
CA THR A 134 -4.48 15.27 -2.66
C THR A 134 -3.82 13.92 -2.84
N LEU A 135 -4.57 12.89 -3.21
CA LEU A 135 -4.07 11.54 -3.39
C LEU A 135 -4.19 11.13 -4.84
N THR A 136 -3.10 10.64 -5.42
CA THR A 136 -3.10 10.07 -6.77
C THR A 136 -2.88 8.57 -6.68
N ILE A 137 -3.74 7.79 -7.36
CA ILE A 137 -3.57 6.34 -7.47
C ILE A 137 -2.68 6.08 -8.68
N LYS A 138 -1.64 5.27 -8.50
CA LYS A 138 -0.70 4.92 -9.56
C LYS A 138 -0.49 3.43 -9.65
N ASN A 139 -0.59 2.91 -10.87
CA ASN A 139 -0.11 1.57 -11.16
C ASN A 139 1.37 1.68 -11.58
N PRO A 140 2.32 1.22 -10.75
CA PRO A 140 3.73 1.42 -11.03
C PRO A 140 4.26 0.56 -12.17
N PHE A 141 3.46 -0.40 -12.64
CA PHE A 141 3.84 -1.32 -13.70
C PHE A 141 3.38 -0.87 -15.08
N LYS A 142 2.58 0.17 -15.14
CA LYS A 142 2.19 0.78 -16.42
C LYS A 142 3.22 1.80 -16.84
N PRO A 143 3.55 1.84 -18.13
CA PRO A 143 4.50 2.84 -18.67
C PRO A 143 3.98 4.26 -18.60
#